data_66871ea7c2cc10cc28266a8a586a7645
#
_entry.id   66871ea7c2cc10cc28266a8a586a7645
#
_cell.length_a   1.000
_cell.length_b   1.000
_cell.length_c   1.000
_cell.angle_alpha   90.00
_cell.angle_beta   90.00
_cell.angle_gamma   90.00
#
_symmetry.space_group_name_H-M   'P 1'
#
loop_
_entity.id
_entity.type
_entity.pdbx_description
1 polymer ?
#
loop_
_entity_poly.entity_id
_entity_poly.type
_entity_poly.pdbx_seq_one_letter_code
_entity_poly.pdbx_strand_id
1 'polypeptide(L)'
;MSDRTLLLGLELSGTGTHPASWRRADSRAEELFTAGYWADAVHAADDAGVDFAFLPDSFVVQAGTPGRLDAVAIAARVAAVTRRIGLIPQASVTHTEPFHLSKAIASVDFASFGRAGWEVTVSTGESKLFGRKDEQDAASRWHEAAEAAEVVARLWDSWEDDAEIRDIPTGRFIDRDKLHYIDFAGDNFSVKGPSITPRSPQGQPLVAVRAADSHSAAVAAQYADLIRINSRGLDTAAAYRREIRKAVADAGRDPDRVRILLDIDIHLAATAEQAAAEVAQLEEWTPNNAPDSVFHIGTAGELRALLTEVSDGYAADGVVLRPLALPALLPQLPDIAPLSALPADHPTLRERLGLPRPVNRYARS
;
A
#
# COMPACT_ATOMS: atom_id res chain seq x y z
N MET A 1 -6.83 27.43 -13.41
CA MET A 1 -7.06 25.99 -13.31
C MET A 1 -5.87 25.46 -12.53
N SER A 2 -6.08 24.89 -11.35
CA SER A 2 -5.00 24.33 -10.53
C SER A 2 -4.48 23.07 -11.24
N ASP A 3 -3.20 23.07 -11.54
CA ASP A 3 -2.47 21.91 -12.09
C ASP A 3 -2.32 20.84 -10.99
N ARG A 4 -3.46 20.31 -10.52
CA ARG A 4 -3.48 19.31 -9.45
C ARG A 4 -3.21 17.95 -10.05
N THR A 5 -2.03 17.46 -9.83
CA THR A 5 -1.62 16.11 -10.24
C THR A 5 -2.37 15.06 -9.40
N LEU A 6 -3.11 14.18 -10.05
CA LEU A 6 -3.78 13.04 -9.42
C LEU A 6 -2.76 11.91 -9.23
N LEU A 7 -2.64 11.38 -8.02
CA LEU A 7 -1.78 10.23 -7.75
C LEU A 7 -2.41 8.94 -8.31
N LEU A 8 -1.59 8.07 -8.88
CA LEU A 8 -2.04 6.83 -9.50
C LEU A 8 -1.40 5.61 -8.85
N GLY A 9 -2.22 4.82 -8.16
CA GLY A 9 -1.87 3.50 -7.64
C GLY A 9 -2.45 2.38 -8.49
N LEU A 10 -1.78 1.22 -8.45
CA LEU A 10 -2.26 -0.03 -9.03
C LEU A 10 -2.24 -1.14 -7.99
N GLU A 11 -3.36 -1.83 -7.79
CA GLU A 11 -3.43 -3.03 -6.96
C GLU A 11 -3.13 -4.27 -7.81
N LEU A 12 -2.08 -4.99 -7.43
CA LEU A 12 -1.58 -6.18 -8.11
C LEU A 12 -2.08 -7.44 -7.39
N SER A 13 -3.36 -7.76 -7.56
CA SER A 13 -4.03 -8.89 -6.91
C SER A 13 -3.98 -10.15 -7.77
N GLY A 14 -2.83 -10.85 -7.79
CA GLY A 14 -2.67 -12.05 -8.59
C GLY A 14 -2.93 -11.80 -10.07
N THR A 15 -3.85 -12.55 -10.68
CA THR A 15 -4.27 -12.36 -12.08
C THR A 15 -5.36 -11.28 -12.24
N GLY A 16 -5.85 -10.72 -11.13
CA GLY A 16 -6.90 -9.70 -11.07
C GLY A 16 -7.77 -9.87 -9.83
N THR A 17 -8.62 -8.90 -9.55
CA THR A 17 -9.54 -8.93 -8.39
C THR A 17 -10.74 -9.84 -8.60
N HIS A 18 -11.10 -10.13 -9.87
CA HIS A 18 -12.20 -11.05 -10.16
C HIS A 18 -11.78 -12.50 -9.94
N PRO A 19 -12.57 -13.32 -9.21
CA PRO A 19 -12.20 -14.70 -8.87
C PRO A 19 -12.00 -15.62 -10.08
N ALA A 20 -12.59 -15.29 -11.24
CA ALA A 20 -12.40 -16.03 -12.50
C ALA A 20 -11.29 -15.47 -13.39
N SER A 21 -10.56 -14.41 -12.99
CA SER A 21 -9.54 -13.76 -13.83
C SER A 21 -8.45 -14.72 -14.32
N TRP A 22 -8.10 -15.72 -13.52
CA TRP A 22 -7.09 -16.73 -13.85
C TRP A 22 -7.48 -17.62 -15.03
N ARG A 23 -8.78 -17.69 -15.38
CA ARG A 23 -9.29 -18.51 -16.49
C ARG A 23 -9.12 -17.86 -17.86
N ARG A 24 -8.78 -16.59 -17.92
CA ARG A 24 -8.51 -15.88 -19.17
C ARG A 24 -7.26 -16.47 -19.84
N ALA A 25 -7.30 -16.54 -21.16
CA ALA A 25 -6.18 -17.05 -21.96
C ALA A 25 -4.89 -16.21 -21.83
N ASP A 26 -5.03 -14.92 -21.47
CA ASP A 26 -3.94 -13.97 -21.26
C ASP A 26 -3.49 -13.88 -19.80
N SER A 27 -4.06 -14.66 -18.88
CA SER A 27 -3.88 -14.51 -17.44
C SER A 27 -2.47 -14.82 -16.94
N ARG A 28 -1.70 -15.65 -17.67
CA ARG A 28 -0.41 -16.19 -17.21
C ARG A 28 -0.51 -16.85 -15.83
N ALA A 29 -1.65 -17.46 -15.52
CA ALA A 29 -1.92 -18.04 -14.19
C ALA A 29 -0.90 -19.13 -13.81
N GLU A 30 -0.33 -19.84 -14.78
CA GLU A 30 0.74 -20.83 -14.60
C GLU A 30 2.06 -20.24 -14.10
N GLU A 31 2.26 -18.94 -14.29
CA GLU A 31 3.47 -18.22 -13.85
C GLU A 31 3.29 -17.51 -12.50
N LEU A 32 2.10 -17.51 -11.91
CA LEU A 32 1.74 -16.71 -10.73
C LEU A 32 2.70 -16.88 -9.53
N PHE A 33 3.30 -18.07 -9.40
CA PHE A 33 4.28 -18.37 -8.36
C PHE A 33 5.73 -18.21 -8.81
N THR A 34 5.95 -17.49 -9.91
CA THR A 34 7.30 -17.18 -10.39
C THR A 34 7.67 -15.73 -10.09
N ALA A 35 8.95 -15.49 -9.86
CA ALA A 35 9.46 -14.12 -9.70
C ALA A 35 9.33 -13.29 -10.99
N GLY A 36 9.31 -13.93 -12.15
CA GLY A 36 9.17 -13.29 -13.47
C GLY A 36 7.82 -12.61 -13.62
N TYR A 37 6.74 -13.29 -13.28
CA TYR A 37 5.37 -12.76 -13.37
C TYR A 37 5.25 -11.39 -12.65
N TRP A 38 5.67 -11.35 -11.40
CA TRP A 38 5.60 -10.14 -10.59
C TRP A 38 6.56 -9.05 -11.06
N ALA A 39 7.77 -9.43 -11.48
CA ALA A 39 8.74 -8.49 -12.03
C ALA A 39 8.21 -7.81 -13.29
N ASP A 40 7.61 -8.58 -14.22
CA ASP A 40 7.04 -8.05 -15.45
C ASP A 40 5.87 -7.11 -15.15
N ALA A 41 4.95 -7.50 -14.26
CA ALA A 41 3.77 -6.71 -13.93
C ALA A 41 4.14 -5.36 -13.27
N VAL A 42 5.04 -5.39 -12.26
CA VAL A 42 5.45 -4.15 -11.58
C VAL A 42 6.35 -3.30 -12.46
N HIS A 43 7.18 -3.89 -13.30
CA HIS A 43 8.01 -3.17 -14.26
C HIS A 43 7.16 -2.45 -15.31
N ALA A 44 6.13 -3.09 -15.86
CA ALA A 44 5.19 -2.47 -16.76
C ALA A 44 4.47 -1.25 -16.14
N ALA A 45 4.10 -1.37 -14.85
CA ALA A 45 3.51 -0.26 -14.10
C ALA A 45 4.51 0.89 -13.86
N ASP A 46 5.77 0.56 -13.53
CA ASP A 46 6.86 1.54 -13.33
C ASP A 46 7.17 2.31 -14.61
N ASP A 47 7.30 1.60 -15.72
CA ASP A 47 7.58 2.18 -17.06
C ASP A 47 6.41 3.05 -17.55
N ALA A 48 5.18 2.68 -17.23
CA ALA A 48 4.00 3.50 -17.53
C ALA A 48 3.88 4.76 -16.67
N GLY A 49 4.64 4.88 -15.56
CA GLY A 49 4.60 6.04 -14.68
C GLY A 49 3.57 5.94 -13.56
N VAL A 50 3.11 4.74 -13.20
CA VAL A 50 2.28 4.51 -12.01
C VAL A 50 3.07 4.87 -10.74
N ASP A 51 2.44 5.56 -9.79
CA ASP A 51 3.12 6.05 -8.59
C ASP A 51 3.31 4.97 -7.52
N PHE A 52 2.33 4.06 -7.38
CA PHE A 52 2.33 3.03 -6.34
C PHE A 52 1.90 1.67 -6.87
N ALA A 53 2.62 0.62 -6.49
CA ALA A 53 2.19 -0.78 -6.57
C ALA A 53 1.72 -1.23 -5.18
N PHE A 54 0.43 -1.43 -5.01
CA PHE A 54 -0.14 -2.10 -3.84
C PHE A 54 -0.11 -3.60 -4.09
N LEU A 55 0.48 -4.34 -3.16
CA LEU A 55 0.64 -5.78 -3.23
C LEU A 55 -0.20 -6.42 -2.13
N PRO A 56 -1.44 -6.87 -2.43
CA PRO A 56 -2.31 -7.46 -1.43
C PRO A 56 -1.76 -8.78 -0.89
N ASP A 57 -1.99 -9.03 0.39
CA ASP A 57 -1.68 -10.30 1.05
C ASP A 57 -2.83 -10.79 1.93
N SER A 58 -2.81 -12.08 2.25
CA SER A 58 -3.75 -12.73 3.13
C SER A 58 -3.19 -14.08 3.57
N PHE A 59 -3.48 -14.49 4.78
CA PHE A 59 -3.14 -15.82 5.29
C PHE A 59 -4.18 -16.88 4.92
N VAL A 60 -5.25 -16.51 4.22
CA VAL A 60 -6.30 -17.43 3.78
C VAL A 60 -6.27 -17.57 2.27
N VAL A 61 -6.40 -18.82 1.80
CA VAL A 61 -6.70 -19.09 0.39
C VAL A 61 -8.18 -18.83 0.18
N GLN A 62 -8.49 -17.69 -0.45
CA GLN A 62 -9.85 -17.32 -0.81
C GLN A 62 -10.37 -18.17 -1.96
N ALA A 63 -11.70 -18.36 -2.05
CA ALA A 63 -12.32 -19.06 -3.18
C ALA A 63 -11.91 -18.40 -4.51
N GLY A 64 -11.45 -19.20 -5.47
CA GLY A 64 -10.98 -18.71 -6.77
C GLY A 64 -9.52 -18.24 -6.79
N THR A 65 -8.82 -18.19 -5.65
CA THR A 65 -7.39 -17.85 -5.60
C THR A 65 -6.56 -19.13 -5.48
N PRO A 66 -5.66 -19.43 -6.42
CA PRO A 66 -4.90 -20.69 -6.43
C PRO A 66 -3.82 -20.77 -5.34
N GLY A 67 -3.60 -19.71 -4.63
CA GLY A 67 -2.56 -19.53 -3.61
C GLY A 67 -1.93 -18.15 -3.72
N ARG A 68 -0.89 -17.88 -2.92
CA ARG A 68 -0.30 -16.53 -2.83
C ARG A 68 1.16 -16.59 -2.39
N LEU A 69 1.99 -15.74 -2.97
CA LEU A 69 3.34 -15.46 -2.45
C LEU A 69 3.24 -14.30 -1.44
N ASP A 70 4.16 -14.26 -0.49
CA ASP A 70 4.28 -13.18 0.50
C ASP A 70 4.53 -11.84 -0.19
N ALA A 71 3.71 -10.84 0.13
CA ALA A 71 3.76 -9.52 -0.51
C ALA A 71 5.05 -8.75 -0.22
N VAL A 72 5.63 -8.89 0.98
CA VAL A 72 6.90 -8.25 1.34
C VAL A 72 8.05 -8.88 0.57
N ALA A 73 8.02 -10.20 0.37
CA ALA A 73 8.99 -10.91 -0.45
C ALA A 73 8.90 -10.50 -1.94
N ILE A 74 7.67 -10.34 -2.47
CA ILE A 74 7.46 -9.79 -3.82
C ILE A 74 8.04 -8.38 -3.90
N ALA A 75 7.69 -7.48 -2.96
CA ALA A 75 8.22 -6.11 -2.94
C ALA A 75 9.75 -6.07 -2.92
N ALA A 76 10.38 -6.90 -2.09
CA ALA A 76 11.84 -7.01 -2.04
C ALA A 76 12.44 -7.47 -3.38
N ARG A 77 11.80 -8.44 -4.05
CA ARG A 77 12.25 -8.95 -5.34
C ARG A 77 12.14 -7.90 -6.45
N VAL A 78 11.03 -7.16 -6.52
CA VAL A 78 10.79 -6.19 -7.59
C VAL A 78 11.50 -4.86 -7.36
N ALA A 79 11.93 -4.57 -6.13
CA ALA A 79 12.72 -3.38 -5.79
C ALA A 79 13.97 -3.23 -6.67
N ALA A 80 14.63 -4.35 -7.01
CA ALA A 80 15.85 -4.36 -7.81
C ALA A 80 15.63 -4.15 -9.33
N VAL A 81 14.40 -4.30 -9.82
CA VAL A 81 14.06 -4.20 -11.25
C VAL A 81 13.15 -3.02 -11.58
N THR A 82 12.85 -2.19 -10.59
CA THR A 82 12.04 -0.97 -10.72
C THR A 82 12.83 0.26 -10.29
N ARG A 83 12.41 1.45 -10.71
CA ARG A 83 13.17 2.70 -10.50
C ARG A 83 12.41 3.78 -9.78
N ARG A 84 11.10 3.89 -9.99
CA ARG A 84 10.27 5.02 -9.54
C ARG A 84 9.09 4.60 -8.69
N ILE A 85 8.42 3.51 -9.07
CA ILE A 85 7.18 3.06 -8.42
C ILE A 85 7.38 2.79 -6.93
N GLY A 86 6.47 3.30 -6.11
CA GLY A 86 6.39 3.00 -4.68
C GLY A 86 5.90 1.56 -4.48
N LEU A 87 6.52 0.84 -3.56
CA LEU A 87 6.22 -0.56 -3.28
C LEU A 87 5.50 -0.66 -1.94
N ILE A 88 4.19 -0.93 -1.96
CA ILE A 88 3.31 -0.92 -0.79
C ILE A 88 2.75 -2.33 -0.54
N PRO A 89 3.55 -3.26 0.01
CA PRO A 89 3.02 -4.57 0.39
C PRO A 89 2.04 -4.45 1.55
N GLN A 90 0.96 -5.24 1.49
CA GLN A 90 0.15 -5.53 2.65
C GLN A 90 0.89 -6.49 3.59
N ALA A 91 0.78 -6.24 4.89
CA ALA A 91 1.20 -7.20 5.89
C ALA A 91 0.27 -7.08 7.10
N SER A 92 -0.42 -8.18 7.39
CA SER A 92 -1.32 -8.26 8.54
C SER A 92 -0.52 -8.28 9.84
N VAL A 93 -0.98 -7.51 10.82
CA VAL A 93 -0.37 -7.46 12.15
C VAL A 93 -0.98 -8.48 13.13
N THR A 94 -2.15 -9.05 12.82
CA THR A 94 -2.92 -9.92 13.73
C THR A 94 -2.13 -11.15 14.19
N HIS A 95 -1.26 -11.70 13.34
CA HIS A 95 -0.49 -12.91 13.61
C HIS A 95 1.02 -12.71 13.42
N THR A 96 1.47 -11.46 13.19
CA THR A 96 2.86 -11.13 12.87
C THR A 96 3.47 -10.25 13.96
N GLU A 97 4.71 -10.53 14.34
CA GLU A 97 5.44 -9.72 15.31
C GLU A 97 5.86 -8.38 14.70
N PRO A 98 5.49 -7.24 15.30
CA PRO A 98 5.80 -5.91 14.76
C PRO A 98 7.30 -5.63 14.67
N PHE A 99 8.13 -6.22 15.55
CA PHE A 99 9.59 -6.13 15.46
C PHE A 99 10.10 -6.73 14.14
N HIS A 100 9.61 -7.92 13.77
CA HIS A 100 10.02 -8.57 12.53
C HIS A 100 9.53 -7.80 11.31
N LEU A 101 8.29 -7.33 11.34
CA LEU A 101 7.68 -6.55 10.27
C LEU A 101 8.43 -5.22 10.04
N SER A 102 8.75 -4.48 11.11
CA SER A 102 9.50 -3.22 11.00
C SER A 102 10.82 -3.40 10.27
N LYS A 103 11.56 -4.46 10.60
CA LYS A 103 12.82 -4.83 9.95
C LYS A 103 12.62 -5.18 8.47
N ALA A 104 11.60 -5.97 8.16
CA ALA A 104 11.33 -6.43 6.80
C ALA A 104 11.01 -5.24 5.87
N ILE A 105 10.11 -4.34 6.30
CA ILE A 105 9.76 -3.15 5.51
C ILE A 105 10.93 -2.17 5.38
N ALA A 106 11.70 -1.94 6.46
CA ALA A 106 12.91 -1.11 6.37
C ALA A 106 13.94 -1.71 5.39
N SER A 107 14.06 -3.04 5.32
CA SER A 107 14.93 -3.71 4.35
C SER A 107 14.47 -3.51 2.91
N VAL A 108 13.16 -3.53 2.65
CA VAL A 108 12.60 -3.18 1.33
C VAL A 108 12.89 -1.71 1.01
N ASP A 109 12.83 -0.81 2.00
CA ASP A 109 13.13 0.61 1.80
C ASP A 109 14.59 0.84 1.39
N PHE A 110 15.53 0.14 2.04
CA PHE A 110 16.92 0.15 1.60
C PHE A 110 17.11 -0.44 0.20
N ALA A 111 16.52 -1.60 -0.07
CA ALA A 111 16.63 -2.28 -1.38
C ALA A 111 16.03 -1.47 -2.52
N SER A 112 15.03 -0.65 -2.25
CA SER A 112 14.33 0.20 -3.21
C SER A 112 14.84 1.66 -3.23
N PHE A 113 15.86 1.99 -2.45
CA PHE A 113 16.37 3.37 -2.32
C PHE A 113 15.29 4.38 -1.89
N GLY A 114 14.52 4.03 -0.86
CA GLY A 114 13.52 4.93 -0.28
C GLY A 114 12.15 4.94 -0.99
N ARG A 115 11.71 3.76 -1.49
CA ARG A 115 10.42 3.65 -2.19
C ARG A 115 9.44 2.67 -1.52
N ALA A 116 9.75 2.17 -0.33
CA ALA A 116 8.85 1.27 0.37
C ALA A 116 7.75 1.99 1.14
N GLY A 117 6.64 1.32 1.28
CA GLY A 117 5.62 1.58 2.26
C GLY A 117 5.12 0.27 2.87
N TRP A 118 4.11 0.36 3.71
CA TRP A 118 3.45 -0.77 4.33
C TRP A 118 1.95 -0.49 4.42
N GLU A 119 1.11 -1.33 3.79
CA GLU A 119 -0.32 -1.27 4.00
C GLU A 119 -0.67 -2.16 5.22
N VAL A 120 -1.08 -1.49 6.30
CA VAL A 120 -1.51 -2.13 7.55
C VAL A 120 -2.86 -2.81 7.32
N THR A 121 -2.94 -4.08 7.64
CA THR A 121 -4.18 -4.83 7.54
C THR A 121 -4.35 -5.73 8.75
N VAL A 122 -5.56 -6.19 8.98
CA VAL A 122 -5.92 -7.15 10.02
C VAL A 122 -6.52 -8.40 9.38
N SER A 123 -6.29 -9.53 10.02
CA SER A 123 -6.78 -10.83 9.55
C SER A 123 -8.12 -11.19 10.19
N THR A 124 -8.98 -11.89 9.46
CA THR A 124 -10.29 -12.36 9.94
C THR A 124 -10.48 -13.83 9.61
N GLY A 125 -10.84 -14.64 10.63
CA GLY A 125 -11.12 -16.06 10.46
C GLY A 125 -9.90 -16.96 10.38
N GLU A 126 -8.69 -16.45 10.62
CA GLU A 126 -7.43 -17.16 10.45
C GLU A 126 -6.84 -17.69 11.76
N SER A 127 -7.38 -17.30 12.91
CA SER A 127 -6.84 -17.66 14.23
C SER A 127 -6.66 -19.17 14.42
N LYS A 128 -7.58 -19.97 13.86
CA LYS A 128 -7.48 -21.44 13.90
C LYS A 128 -6.31 -21.99 13.07
N LEU A 129 -5.90 -21.29 11.99
CA LEU A 129 -4.77 -21.72 11.17
C LEU A 129 -3.45 -21.51 11.89
N PHE A 130 -3.34 -20.42 12.66
CA PHE A 130 -2.14 -20.10 13.43
C PHE A 130 -2.09 -20.76 14.79
N GLY A 131 -3.24 -21.00 15.45
CA GLY A 131 -3.33 -21.65 16.75
C GLY A 131 -2.65 -20.89 17.90
N ARG A 132 -2.38 -19.60 17.74
CA ARG A 132 -1.66 -18.78 18.75
C ARG A 132 -2.59 -17.97 19.64
N LYS A 133 -3.74 -17.57 19.15
CA LYS A 133 -4.75 -16.77 19.87
C LYS A 133 -6.15 -17.04 19.31
N ASP A 134 -7.15 -16.76 20.14
CA ASP A 134 -8.54 -16.85 19.75
C ASP A 134 -8.92 -15.78 18.72
N GLU A 135 -10.06 -15.97 18.06
CA GLU A 135 -10.61 -15.00 17.13
C GLU A 135 -10.99 -13.71 17.87
N GLN A 136 -10.55 -12.58 17.34
CA GLN A 136 -10.80 -11.26 17.89
C GLN A 136 -11.96 -10.58 17.16
N ASP A 137 -12.68 -9.68 17.83
CA ASP A 137 -13.62 -8.78 17.17
C ASP A 137 -12.88 -7.66 16.40
N ALA A 138 -13.62 -6.88 15.64
CA ALA A 138 -13.03 -5.83 14.81
C ALA A 138 -12.33 -4.75 15.64
N ALA A 139 -12.89 -4.37 16.79
CA ALA A 139 -12.31 -3.35 17.66
C ALA A 139 -10.96 -3.81 18.22
N SER A 140 -10.89 -5.06 18.71
CA SER A 140 -9.67 -5.65 19.27
C SER A 140 -8.57 -5.80 18.20
N ARG A 141 -8.93 -6.28 16.99
CA ARG A 141 -7.95 -6.38 15.89
C ARG A 141 -7.35 -5.03 15.49
N TRP A 142 -8.18 -3.99 15.37
CA TRP A 142 -7.70 -2.66 14.99
C TRP A 142 -6.99 -1.94 16.14
N HIS A 143 -7.32 -2.25 17.40
CA HIS A 143 -6.52 -1.82 18.55
C HIS A 143 -5.11 -2.41 18.50
N GLU A 144 -4.99 -3.73 18.25
CA GLU A 144 -3.71 -4.40 18.05
C GLU A 144 -2.93 -3.81 16.86
N ALA A 145 -3.63 -3.46 15.75
CA ALA A 145 -3.02 -2.81 14.60
C ALA A 145 -2.46 -1.41 14.94
N ALA A 146 -3.16 -0.65 15.77
CA ALA A 146 -2.69 0.65 16.26
C ALA A 146 -1.41 0.51 17.10
N GLU A 147 -1.37 -0.45 18.03
CA GLU A 147 -0.17 -0.73 18.81
C GLU A 147 1.00 -1.18 17.93
N ALA A 148 0.73 -2.07 16.96
CA ALA A 148 1.75 -2.53 16.03
C ALA A 148 2.32 -1.37 15.19
N ALA A 149 1.47 -0.46 14.70
CA ALA A 149 1.91 0.72 13.95
C ALA A 149 2.80 1.64 14.80
N GLU A 150 2.45 1.85 16.08
CA GLU A 150 3.27 2.61 17.01
C GLU A 150 4.61 1.93 17.30
N VAL A 151 4.61 0.62 17.54
CA VAL A 151 5.85 -0.16 17.75
C VAL A 151 6.76 -0.07 16.52
N VAL A 152 6.20 -0.27 15.34
CA VAL A 152 6.95 -0.21 14.07
C VAL A 152 7.56 1.18 13.88
N ALA A 153 6.79 2.25 14.09
CA ALA A 153 7.28 3.61 13.97
C ALA A 153 8.40 3.94 14.98
N ARG A 154 8.27 3.47 16.23
CA ARG A 154 9.34 3.60 17.24
C ARG A 154 10.60 2.84 16.86
N LEU A 155 10.47 1.63 16.33
CA LEU A 155 11.61 0.82 15.91
C LEU A 155 12.35 1.46 14.73
N TRP A 156 11.63 2.06 13.76
CA TRP A 156 12.25 2.80 12.67
C TRP A 156 13.05 4.01 13.13
N ASP A 157 12.64 4.67 14.21
CA ASP A 157 13.35 5.80 14.80
C ASP A 157 14.40 5.40 15.84
N SER A 158 14.50 4.10 16.22
CA SER A 158 15.36 3.66 17.32
C SER A 158 16.87 3.78 17.04
N TRP A 159 17.26 4.09 15.82
CA TRP A 159 18.58 4.54 15.42
C TRP A 159 18.55 6.02 15.03
N GLU A 160 19.50 6.83 15.50
CA GLU A 160 19.70 8.17 14.97
C GLU A 160 20.32 8.10 13.55
N ASP A 161 20.14 9.13 12.75
CA ASP A 161 20.59 9.14 11.36
C ASP A 161 22.11 8.97 11.19
N ASP A 162 22.89 9.40 12.17
CA ASP A 162 24.35 9.36 12.21
C ASP A 162 24.90 8.31 13.22
N ALA A 163 24.06 7.32 13.59
CA ALA A 163 24.50 6.23 14.48
C ALA A 163 25.55 5.33 13.85
N GLU A 164 25.61 5.22 12.52
CA GLU A 164 26.59 4.44 11.79
C GLU A 164 27.84 5.27 11.52
N ILE A 165 28.88 5.09 12.33
CA ILE A 165 30.10 5.94 12.31
C ILE A 165 31.27 5.34 11.51
N ARG A 166 31.38 4.01 11.39
CA ARG A 166 32.45 3.29 10.69
C ARG A 166 33.85 3.78 11.07
N ASP A 167 34.07 3.99 12.36
CA ASP A 167 35.36 4.50 12.89
C ASP A 167 36.43 3.38 12.90
N ILE A 168 37.19 3.31 11.85
CA ILE A 168 38.27 2.31 11.66
C ILE A 168 39.33 2.38 12.76
N PRO A 169 39.87 3.58 13.16
CA PRO A 169 40.87 3.66 14.21
C PRO A 169 40.47 3.05 15.55
N THR A 170 39.19 3.19 15.95
CA THR A 170 38.69 2.63 17.20
C THR A 170 37.99 1.27 17.05
N GLY A 171 37.80 0.79 15.81
CA GLY A 171 37.11 -0.45 15.49
C GLY A 171 35.60 -0.39 15.78
N ARG A 172 35.03 0.80 15.88
CA ARG A 172 33.59 0.98 16.14
C ARG A 172 32.83 1.21 14.83
N PHE A 173 31.90 0.30 14.50
CA PHE A 173 31.01 0.48 13.36
C PHE A 173 29.83 1.40 13.71
N ILE A 174 29.36 1.31 14.96
CA ILE A 174 28.16 2.01 15.44
C ILE A 174 28.52 2.84 16.68
N ASP A 175 27.94 4.01 16.79
CA ASP A 175 27.84 4.75 18.03
C ASP A 175 26.63 4.24 18.83
N ARG A 176 26.89 3.48 19.90
CA ARG A 176 25.86 2.85 20.69
C ARG A 176 24.98 3.82 21.48
N ASP A 177 25.48 5.02 21.76
CA ASP A 177 24.73 6.06 22.46
C ASP A 177 23.61 6.65 21.61
N LYS A 178 23.63 6.38 20.30
CA LYS A 178 22.64 6.76 19.29
C LYS A 178 21.64 5.64 18.94
N LEU A 179 21.66 4.56 19.71
CA LEU A 179 20.71 3.46 19.62
C LEU A 179 19.80 3.48 20.86
N HIS A 180 18.51 3.59 20.64
CA HIS A 180 17.55 3.81 21.71
C HIS A 180 16.62 2.60 21.91
N TYR A 181 16.48 2.17 23.16
CA TYR A 181 15.40 1.26 23.51
C TYR A 181 14.07 1.97 23.33
N ILE A 182 13.10 1.27 22.75
CA ILE A 182 11.75 1.83 22.57
C ILE A 182 10.89 1.60 23.81
N ASP A 183 11.22 0.58 24.61
CA ASP A 183 10.56 0.15 25.86
C ASP A 183 9.02 0.29 25.77
N PHE A 184 8.45 -0.21 24.66
CA PHE A 184 7.02 -0.20 24.46
C PHE A 184 6.35 -1.28 25.30
N ALA A 185 5.32 -0.92 26.03
CA ALA A 185 4.43 -1.83 26.75
C ALA A 185 2.99 -1.41 26.48
N GLY A 186 2.25 -2.23 25.74
CA GLY A 186 0.83 -2.08 25.43
C GLY A 186 0.04 -3.31 25.88
N ASP A 187 -1.20 -3.38 25.43
CA ASP A 187 -2.10 -4.50 25.74
C ASP A 187 -1.72 -5.77 24.96
N ASN A 188 -1.22 -5.60 23.73
CA ASN A 188 -0.92 -6.72 22.82
C ASN A 188 0.58 -6.99 22.70
N PHE A 189 1.43 -5.96 22.84
CA PHE A 189 2.86 -6.07 22.61
C PHE A 189 3.69 -5.51 23.76
N SER A 190 4.84 -6.16 24.00
CA SER A 190 5.91 -5.63 24.86
C SER A 190 7.23 -5.76 24.11
N VAL A 191 7.77 -4.63 23.63
CA VAL A 191 8.94 -4.61 22.75
C VAL A 191 9.99 -3.67 23.29
N LYS A 192 11.16 -4.21 23.60
CA LYS A 192 12.27 -3.42 24.15
C LYS A 192 13.01 -2.62 23.07
N GLY A 193 13.25 -3.20 21.91
CA GLY A 193 14.15 -2.60 20.90
C GLY A 193 15.63 -2.60 21.34
N PRO A 194 16.51 -1.83 20.66
CA PRO A 194 16.27 -1.12 19.40
C PRO A 194 16.06 -2.07 18.23
N SER A 195 15.71 -1.53 17.06
CA SER A 195 15.77 -2.28 15.79
C SER A 195 17.20 -2.75 15.52
N ILE A 196 17.35 -3.84 14.75
CA ILE A 196 18.66 -4.26 14.22
C ILE A 196 18.96 -3.68 12.84
N THR A 197 17.97 -3.04 12.21
CA THR A 197 18.12 -2.34 10.92
C THR A 197 18.28 -0.86 11.22
N PRO A 198 19.28 -0.20 10.63
CA PRO A 198 19.44 1.25 10.75
C PRO A 198 18.20 1.99 10.23
N ARG A 199 18.10 3.28 10.54
CA ARG A 199 17.05 4.14 10.03
C ARG A 199 17.11 4.21 8.52
N SER A 200 15.99 3.92 7.87
CA SER A 200 15.92 3.75 6.41
C SER A 200 16.00 5.09 5.66
N PRO A 201 16.19 5.10 4.32
CA PRO A 201 16.32 6.32 3.54
C PRO A 201 15.18 7.32 3.74
N GLN A 202 13.93 6.86 3.87
CA GLN A 202 12.77 7.69 4.15
C GLN A 202 12.68 8.16 5.63
N GLY A 203 13.56 7.64 6.50
CA GLY A 203 13.43 7.76 7.95
C GLY A 203 12.36 6.80 8.47
N GLN A 204 11.13 6.96 8.05
CA GLN A 204 10.04 6.00 8.22
C GLN A 204 9.43 5.74 6.85
N PRO A 205 9.38 4.47 6.38
CA PRO A 205 8.60 4.08 5.21
C PRO A 205 7.15 4.55 5.31
N LEU A 206 6.48 4.76 4.18
CA LEU A 206 5.09 5.21 4.17
C LEU A 206 4.17 4.17 4.83
N VAL A 207 3.22 4.63 5.61
CA VAL A 207 2.16 3.79 6.17
C VAL A 207 0.87 4.03 5.39
N ALA A 208 0.28 2.96 4.86
CA ALA A 208 -1.02 2.98 4.20
C ALA A 208 -2.05 2.23 5.05
N VAL A 209 -3.29 2.70 5.06
CA VAL A 209 -4.43 2.01 5.69
C VAL A 209 -5.66 2.18 4.81
N ARG A 210 -6.42 1.10 4.60
CA ARG A 210 -7.76 1.19 4.00
C ARG A 210 -8.79 1.51 5.08
N ALA A 211 -9.40 2.68 5.01
CA ALA A 211 -10.46 3.13 5.90
C ALA A 211 -11.82 2.56 5.42
N ALA A 212 -12.10 1.30 5.75
CA ALA A 212 -13.30 0.59 5.33
C ALA A 212 -14.43 0.65 6.36
N ASP A 213 -14.11 0.91 7.62
CA ASP A 213 -15.03 1.04 8.74
C ASP A 213 -14.50 2.06 9.77
N SER A 214 -15.26 2.31 10.85
CA SER A 214 -14.86 3.29 11.87
C SER A 214 -13.57 2.95 12.61
N HIS A 215 -13.26 1.65 12.78
CA HIS A 215 -12.05 1.22 13.49
C HIS A 215 -10.81 1.41 12.61
N SER A 216 -10.88 0.96 11.36
CA SER A 216 -9.81 1.17 10.38
C SER A 216 -9.60 2.66 10.08
N ALA A 217 -10.67 3.45 10.01
CA ALA A 217 -10.60 4.90 9.82
C ALA A 217 -9.89 5.61 10.98
N ALA A 218 -10.11 5.16 12.23
CA ALA A 218 -9.43 5.71 13.40
C ALA A 218 -7.92 5.43 13.36
N VAL A 219 -7.51 4.22 13.01
CA VAL A 219 -6.09 3.85 12.84
C VAL A 219 -5.47 4.62 11.67
N ALA A 220 -6.20 4.74 10.55
CA ALA A 220 -5.76 5.52 9.40
C ALA A 220 -5.52 6.98 9.77
N ALA A 221 -6.45 7.61 10.49
CA ALA A 221 -6.32 8.99 10.94
C ALA A 221 -5.10 9.21 11.84
N GLN A 222 -4.75 8.22 12.66
CA GLN A 222 -3.66 8.33 13.62
C GLN A 222 -2.29 8.04 13.03
N TYR A 223 -2.17 7.09 12.08
CA TYR A 223 -0.87 6.57 11.65
C TYR A 223 -0.59 6.67 10.15
N ALA A 224 -1.63 6.70 9.28
CA ALA A 224 -1.39 6.57 7.85
C ALA A 224 -0.88 7.85 7.18
N ASP A 225 0.04 7.72 6.24
CA ASP A 225 0.44 8.73 5.25
C ASP A 225 -0.46 8.64 4.00
N LEU A 226 -0.87 7.40 3.63
CA LEU A 226 -1.77 7.10 2.52
C LEU A 226 -3.04 6.46 3.09
N ILE A 227 -4.20 7.05 2.84
CA ILE A 227 -5.49 6.51 3.30
C ILE A 227 -6.30 6.09 2.09
N ARG A 228 -6.55 4.79 1.96
CA ARG A 228 -7.41 4.26 0.91
C ARG A 228 -8.86 4.32 1.37
N ILE A 229 -9.73 4.78 0.50
CA ILE A 229 -11.19 4.80 0.71
C ILE A 229 -11.89 4.10 -0.43
N ASN A 230 -13.03 3.49 -0.15
CA ASN A 230 -13.95 2.99 -1.15
C ASN A 230 -15.28 3.75 -1.09
N SER A 231 -15.90 3.94 -2.23
CA SER A 231 -17.18 4.61 -2.38
C SER A 231 -17.81 4.24 -3.72
N ARG A 232 -19.12 4.15 -3.78
CA ARG A 232 -19.83 3.85 -5.04
C ARG A 232 -20.05 5.07 -5.95
N GLY A 233 -19.74 6.27 -5.46
CA GLY A 233 -19.92 7.51 -6.23
C GLY A 233 -18.97 8.60 -5.79
N LEU A 234 -18.67 9.54 -6.71
CA LEU A 234 -17.68 10.59 -6.48
C LEU A 234 -18.13 11.59 -5.40
N ASP A 235 -19.43 11.94 -5.34
CA ASP A 235 -19.93 12.86 -4.30
C ASP A 235 -19.79 12.27 -2.89
N THR A 236 -20.07 10.97 -2.75
CA THR A 236 -19.89 10.27 -1.47
C THR A 236 -18.41 10.10 -1.14
N ALA A 237 -17.55 9.88 -2.12
CA ALA A 237 -16.10 9.86 -1.94
C ALA A 237 -15.59 11.22 -1.45
N ALA A 238 -16.04 12.33 -2.08
CA ALA A 238 -15.68 13.68 -1.66
C ALA A 238 -16.15 14.00 -0.24
N ALA A 239 -17.36 13.54 0.15
CA ALA A 239 -17.85 13.68 1.52
C ALA A 239 -16.97 12.88 2.50
N TYR A 240 -16.69 11.62 2.20
CA TYR A 240 -15.87 10.76 3.05
C TYR A 240 -14.43 11.26 3.17
N ARG A 241 -13.86 11.79 2.07
CA ARG A 241 -12.57 12.47 2.11
C ARG A 241 -12.54 13.61 3.13
N ARG A 242 -13.59 14.44 3.20
CA ARG A 242 -13.68 15.52 4.19
C ARG A 242 -13.77 15.00 5.62
N GLU A 243 -14.52 13.91 5.84
CA GLU A 243 -14.62 13.25 7.15
C GLU A 243 -13.27 12.69 7.61
N ILE A 244 -12.56 11.99 6.73
CA ILE A 244 -11.22 11.46 7.02
C ILE A 244 -10.23 12.59 7.33
N ARG A 245 -10.22 13.68 6.54
CA ARG A 245 -9.35 14.84 6.82
C ARG A 245 -9.65 15.47 8.17
N LYS A 246 -10.94 15.54 8.54
CA LYS A 246 -11.34 16.00 9.86
C LYS A 246 -10.84 15.05 10.95
N ALA A 247 -10.99 13.75 10.78
CA ALA A 247 -10.50 12.75 11.74
C ALA A 247 -8.97 12.82 11.93
N VAL A 248 -8.21 13.07 10.86
CA VAL A 248 -6.75 13.30 10.92
C VAL A 248 -6.43 14.55 11.76
N ALA A 249 -7.17 15.65 11.56
CA ALA A 249 -7.00 16.88 12.35
C ALA A 249 -7.38 16.66 13.83
N ASP A 250 -8.48 15.96 14.09
CA ASP A 250 -8.94 15.61 15.45
C ASP A 250 -7.92 14.70 16.18
N ALA A 251 -7.17 13.86 15.42
CA ALA A 251 -6.04 13.08 15.93
C ALA A 251 -4.75 13.89 16.17
N GLY A 252 -4.79 15.22 15.98
CA GLY A 252 -3.66 16.13 16.19
C GLY A 252 -2.62 16.12 15.06
N ARG A 253 -2.97 15.58 13.89
CA ARG A 253 -2.10 15.53 12.71
C ARG A 253 -2.51 16.58 11.67
N ASP A 254 -1.56 16.98 10.85
CA ASP A 254 -1.81 17.88 9.72
C ASP A 254 -2.47 17.11 8.56
N PRO A 255 -3.74 17.40 8.20
CA PRO A 255 -4.41 16.71 7.11
C PRO A 255 -3.81 16.99 5.72
N ASP A 256 -2.97 18.03 5.57
CA ASP A 256 -2.26 18.29 4.32
C ASP A 256 -1.03 17.38 4.13
N ARG A 257 -0.63 16.68 5.18
CA ARG A 257 0.43 15.65 5.15
C ARG A 257 -0.08 14.24 4.96
N VAL A 258 -1.32 14.08 4.53
CA VAL A 258 -1.95 12.78 4.23
C VAL A 258 -2.47 12.81 2.80
N ARG A 259 -2.37 11.68 2.10
CA ARG A 259 -2.95 11.51 0.76
C ARG A 259 -4.09 10.51 0.83
N ILE A 260 -5.26 10.92 0.38
CA ILE A 260 -6.46 10.07 0.34
C ILE A 260 -6.64 9.54 -1.06
N LEU A 261 -6.64 8.22 -1.20
CA LEU A 261 -6.71 7.49 -2.46
C LEU A 261 -8.05 6.78 -2.58
N LEU A 262 -8.77 6.99 -3.69
CA LEU A 262 -10.05 6.32 -3.97
C LEU A 262 -9.80 5.00 -4.72
N ASP A 263 -10.29 3.89 -4.17
CA ASP A 263 -10.29 2.61 -4.87
C ASP A 263 -11.29 2.64 -6.03
N ILE A 264 -10.86 2.21 -7.22
CA ILE A 264 -11.69 2.09 -8.42
C ILE A 264 -11.50 0.69 -9.01
N ASP A 265 -12.56 -0.10 -9.03
CA ASP A 265 -12.54 -1.38 -9.74
C ASP A 265 -12.71 -1.14 -11.25
N ILE A 266 -11.83 -1.73 -12.05
CA ILE A 266 -11.79 -1.45 -13.48
C ILE A 266 -11.68 -2.72 -14.34
N HIS A 267 -12.27 -2.65 -15.54
CA HIS A 267 -11.94 -3.53 -16.65
C HIS A 267 -11.88 -2.73 -17.94
N LEU A 268 -10.77 -2.82 -18.65
CA LEU A 268 -10.54 -2.04 -19.88
C LEU A 268 -10.33 -2.96 -21.07
N ALA A 269 -10.85 -2.52 -22.22
CA ALA A 269 -10.59 -3.12 -23.53
C ALA A 269 -10.49 -2.03 -24.62
N ALA A 270 -10.26 -2.45 -25.87
CA ALA A 270 -10.15 -1.52 -26.99
C ALA A 270 -11.46 -0.77 -27.28
N THR A 271 -12.62 -1.38 -26.97
CA THR A 271 -13.94 -0.75 -27.03
C THR A 271 -14.76 -1.06 -25.77
N ALA A 272 -15.74 -0.21 -25.47
CA ALA A 272 -16.63 -0.41 -24.33
C ALA A 272 -17.45 -1.71 -24.45
N GLU A 273 -17.89 -2.06 -25.67
CA GLU A 273 -18.62 -3.31 -25.95
C GLU A 273 -17.76 -4.53 -25.67
N GLN A 274 -16.48 -4.50 -26.06
CA GLN A 274 -15.54 -5.59 -25.75
C GLN A 274 -15.31 -5.70 -24.24
N ALA A 275 -15.09 -4.59 -23.56
CA ALA A 275 -14.90 -4.59 -22.10
C ALA A 275 -16.11 -5.19 -21.39
N ALA A 276 -17.33 -4.81 -21.79
CA ALA A 276 -18.57 -5.35 -21.23
C ALA A 276 -18.73 -6.86 -21.50
N ALA A 277 -18.39 -7.33 -22.71
CA ALA A 277 -18.44 -8.75 -23.06
C ALA A 277 -17.44 -9.58 -22.25
N GLU A 278 -16.23 -9.06 -22.04
CA GLU A 278 -15.20 -9.73 -21.23
C GLU A 278 -15.60 -9.83 -19.76
N VAL A 279 -16.22 -8.80 -19.19
CA VAL A 279 -16.75 -8.84 -17.83
C VAL A 279 -17.91 -9.82 -17.73
N ALA A 280 -18.84 -9.82 -18.69
CA ALA A 280 -19.94 -10.78 -18.72
C ALA A 280 -19.42 -12.22 -18.76
N GLN A 281 -18.34 -12.49 -19.47
CA GLN A 281 -17.70 -13.81 -19.49
C GLN A 281 -17.08 -14.19 -18.14
N LEU A 282 -16.45 -13.23 -17.43
CA LEU A 282 -15.93 -13.44 -16.08
C LEU A 282 -17.06 -13.80 -15.10
N GLU A 283 -18.18 -13.07 -15.17
CA GLU A 283 -19.38 -13.31 -14.33
C GLU A 283 -20.09 -14.63 -14.66
N GLU A 284 -20.09 -15.03 -15.93
CA GLU A 284 -20.60 -16.36 -16.32
C GLU A 284 -19.76 -17.49 -15.72
N TRP A 285 -18.44 -17.34 -15.69
CA TRP A 285 -17.54 -18.32 -15.11
C TRP A 285 -17.63 -18.39 -13.58
N THR A 286 -17.78 -17.27 -12.93
CA THR A 286 -17.91 -17.20 -11.47
C THR A 286 -18.64 -15.90 -11.11
N PRO A 287 -19.93 -15.96 -10.73
CA PRO A 287 -20.64 -14.79 -10.27
C PRO A 287 -19.93 -14.10 -9.10
N ASN A 288 -19.75 -12.80 -9.18
CA ASN A 288 -19.11 -12.01 -8.16
C ASN A 288 -20.05 -10.95 -7.60
N ASN A 289 -19.84 -10.54 -6.37
CA ASN A 289 -20.63 -9.46 -5.79
C ASN A 289 -20.27 -8.12 -6.44
N ALA A 290 -21.26 -7.25 -6.57
CA ALA A 290 -21.02 -5.87 -7.01
C ALA A 290 -19.98 -5.20 -6.08
N PRO A 291 -18.98 -4.51 -6.62
CA PRO A 291 -17.96 -3.86 -5.83
C PRO A 291 -18.52 -2.74 -4.95
N ASP A 292 -17.88 -2.50 -3.82
CA ASP A 292 -18.20 -1.38 -2.92
C ASP A 292 -17.48 -0.08 -3.30
N SER A 293 -16.83 -0.06 -4.45
CA SER A 293 -16.06 1.05 -5.01
C SER A 293 -16.72 1.64 -6.25
N VAL A 294 -16.24 2.77 -6.71
CA VAL A 294 -16.47 3.24 -8.08
C VAL A 294 -16.04 2.12 -9.03
N PHE A 295 -16.89 1.86 -10.03
CA PHE A 295 -16.68 0.78 -10.97
C PHE A 295 -16.67 1.31 -12.39
N HIS A 296 -15.64 0.98 -13.18
CA HIS A 296 -15.52 1.40 -14.55
C HIS A 296 -15.22 0.23 -15.49
N ILE A 297 -16.10 0.01 -16.47
CA ILE A 297 -15.93 -0.93 -17.57
C ILE A 297 -15.94 -0.12 -18.86
N GLY A 298 -14.87 -0.15 -19.66
CA GLY A 298 -14.80 0.68 -20.86
C GLY A 298 -13.40 0.73 -21.46
N THR A 299 -13.08 1.91 -21.99
CA THR A 299 -11.80 2.19 -22.63
C THR A 299 -10.87 3.02 -21.72
N ALA A 300 -9.57 3.04 -22.03
CA ALA A 300 -8.61 3.91 -21.35
C ALA A 300 -8.99 5.41 -21.46
N GLY A 301 -9.61 5.82 -22.59
CA GLY A 301 -10.07 7.19 -22.80
C GLY A 301 -11.20 7.59 -21.85
N GLU A 302 -12.19 6.70 -21.65
CA GLU A 302 -13.29 6.92 -20.72
C GLU A 302 -12.80 6.89 -19.27
N LEU A 303 -11.86 5.99 -18.92
CA LEU A 303 -11.24 6.01 -17.61
C LEU A 303 -10.52 7.34 -17.34
N ARG A 304 -9.78 7.89 -18.31
CA ARG A 304 -9.15 9.22 -18.12
C ARG A 304 -10.17 10.33 -17.84
N ALA A 305 -11.33 10.31 -18.50
CA ALA A 305 -12.39 11.25 -18.19
C ALA A 305 -12.88 11.12 -16.75
N LEU A 306 -13.11 9.90 -16.28
CA LEU A 306 -13.47 9.62 -14.88
C LEU A 306 -12.38 10.12 -13.90
N LEU A 307 -11.10 9.88 -14.20
CA LEU A 307 -9.99 10.34 -13.35
C LEU A 307 -9.93 11.88 -13.30
N THR A 308 -10.27 12.56 -14.38
CA THR A 308 -10.39 14.02 -14.41
C THR A 308 -11.53 14.48 -13.49
N GLU A 309 -12.69 13.82 -13.53
CA GLU A 309 -13.83 14.10 -12.63
C GLU A 309 -13.46 13.88 -11.14
N VAL A 310 -12.69 12.83 -10.82
CA VAL A 310 -12.16 12.59 -9.46
C VAL A 310 -11.34 13.78 -8.97
N SER A 311 -10.45 14.30 -9.84
CA SER A 311 -9.59 15.43 -9.53
C SER A 311 -10.37 16.74 -9.38
N ASP A 312 -11.22 17.07 -10.34
CA ASP A 312 -11.99 18.31 -10.38
C ASP A 312 -13.03 18.38 -9.27
N GLY A 313 -13.66 17.25 -8.96
CA GLY A 313 -14.63 17.11 -7.88
C GLY A 313 -14.01 17.01 -6.48
N TYR A 314 -12.68 17.03 -6.36
CA TYR A 314 -11.98 16.82 -5.07
C TYR A 314 -12.42 15.53 -4.36
N ALA A 315 -12.75 14.49 -5.12
CA ALA A 315 -13.19 13.22 -4.57
C ALA A 315 -12.05 12.49 -3.83
N ALA A 316 -10.81 12.65 -4.32
CA ALA A 316 -9.61 12.08 -3.70
C ALA A 316 -8.36 12.89 -4.11
N ASP A 317 -7.21 12.58 -3.48
CA ASP A 317 -5.89 13.10 -3.87
C ASP A 317 -5.22 12.19 -4.92
N GLY A 318 -5.74 10.99 -5.08
CA GLY A 318 -5.32 9.99 -6.04
C GLY A 318 -6.31 8.84 -6.11
N VAL A 319 -6.01 7.87 -6.93
CA VAL A 319 -6.81 6.66 -7.09
C VAL A 319 -5.94 5.40 -6.95
N VAL A 320 -6.55 4.29 -6.60
CA VAL A 320 -5.97 2.96 -6.72
C VAL A 320 -6.82 2.17 -7.70
N LEU A 321 -6.26 1.89 -8.87
CA LEU A 321 -6.90 1.05 -9.86
C LEU A 321 -6.83 -0.41 -9.42
N ARG A 322 -7.98 -1.08 -9.41
CA ARG A 322 -8.16 -2.46 -9.02
C ARG A 322 -8.68 -3.26 -10.21
N PRO A 323 -7.80 -3.79 -11.06
CA PRO A 323 -8.20 -4.47 -12.28
C PRO A 323 -8.93 -5.78 -11.99
N LEU A 324 -10.10 -5.99 -12.62
CA LEU A 324 -10.77 -7.29 -12.59
C LEU A 324 -9.92 -8.39 -13.22
N ALA A 325 -9.15 -8.03 -14.27
CA ALA A 325 -8.14 -8.88 -14.89
C ALA A 325 -6.88 -8.06 -15.14
N LEU A 326 -5.79 -8.35 -14.43
CA LEU A 326 -4.56 -7.59 -14.49
C LEU A 326 -3.90 -7.60 -15.89
N PRO A 327 -3.76 -8.73 -16.59
CA PRO A 327 -3.11 -8.76 -17.89
C PRO A 327 -3.85 -7.93 -18.97
N ALA A 328 -5.16 -7.76 -18.83
CA ALA A 328 -5.93 -6.89 -19.76
C ALA A 328 -5.61 -5.41 -19.55
N LEU A 329 -5.23 -5.00 -18.34
CA LEU A 329 -4.89 -3.61 -18.03
C LEU A 329 -3.46 -3.23 -18.42
N LEU A 330 -2.48 -4.10 -18.17
CA LEU A 330 -1.06 -3.75 -18.29
C LEU A 330 -0.68 -3.09 -19.62
N PRO A 331 -1.14 -3.57 -20.80
CA PRO A 331 -0.83 -2.94 -22.07
C PRO A 331 -1.44 -1.53 -22.25
N GLN A 332 -2.47 -1.19 -21.47
CA GLN A 332 -3.21 0.07 -21.58
C GLN A 332 -2.73 1.13 -20.56
N LEU A 333 -1.85 0.75 -19.63
CA LEU A 333 -1.32 1.68 -18.63
C LEU A 333 -0.65 2.93 -19.22
N PRO A 334 0.14 2.85 -20.30
CA PRO A 334 0.74 4.04 -20.92
C PRO A 334 -0.28 5.08 -21.39
N ASP A 335 -1.50 4.64 -21.73
CA ASP A 335 -2.58 5.54 -22.14
C ASP A 335 -3.29 6.23 -20.96
N ILE A 336 -3.10 5.73 -19.73
CA ILE A 336 -3.76 6.21 -18.51
C ILE A 336 -2.81 7.07 -17.68
N ALA A 337 -1.56 6.64 -17.52
CA ALA A 337 -0.58 7.19 -16.61
C ALA A 337 -0.09 8.63 -16.85
N PRO A 338 -0.23 9.25 -18.06
CA PRO A 338 0.16 10.66 -18.24
C PRO A 338 -0.54 11.66 -17.31
N LEU A 339 -1.54 11.21 -16.53
CA LEU A 339 -2.23 12.03 -15.52
C LEU A 339 -1.48 12.09 -14.19
N SER A 340 -0.54 11.18 -13.97
CA SER A 340 0.33 11.20 -12.78
C SER A 340 1.67 11.85 -13.10
N ALA A 341 2.13 12.73 -12.24
CA ALA A 341 3.43 13.39 -12.39
C ALA A 341 4.10 13.62 -11.04
N LEU A 342 4.40 12.53 -10.30
CA LEU A 342 5.34 12.70 -9.20
C LEU A 342 6.72 13.12 -9.76
N PRO A 343 7.36 14.14 -9.17
CA PRO A 343 8.70 14.56 -9.57
C PRO A 343 9.66 13.37 -9.58
N ALA A 344 10.44 13.25 -10.66
CA ALA A 344 11.41 12.16 -10.80
C ALA A 344 12.74 12.43 -10.06
N ASP A 345 12.98 13.68 -9.72
CA ASP A 345 14.23 14.22 -9.21
C ASP A 345 14.36 14.18 -7.68
N HIS A 346 13.31 13.80 -6.97
CA HIS A 346 13.38 13.60 -5.52
C HIS A 346 13.87 12.19 -5.17
N PRO A 347 14.79 12.08 -4.18
CA PRO A 347 15.47 10.82 -3.88
C PRO A 347 14.53 9.75 -3.30
N THR A 348 13.49 10.14 -2.54
CA THR A 348 12.59 9.18 -1.88
C THR A 348 11.13 9.35 -2.32
N LEU A 349 10.34 8.30 -2.15
CA LEU A 349 8.91 8.34 -2.43
C LEU A 349 8.18 9.37 -1.55
N ARG A 350 8.56 9.47 -0.29
CA ARG A 350 8.00 10.46 0.65
C ARG A 350 8.21 11.89 0.17
N GLU A 351 9.44 12.21 -0.27
CA GLU A 351 9.75 13.54 -0.81
C GLU A 351 9.00 13.84 -2.11
N ARG A 352 8.87 12.86 -3.00
CA ARG A 352 8.09 13.00 -4.24
C ARG A 352 6.60 13.31 -3.97
N LEU A 353 6.06 12.80 -2.86
CA LEU A 353 4.71 13.11 -2.40
C LEU A 353 4.60 14.48 -1.71
N GLY A 354 5.70 15.22 -1.57
CA GLY A 354 5.73 16.47 -0.81
C GLY A 354 5.53 16.26 0.70
N LEU A 355 5.83 15.04 1.18
CA LEU A 355 5.76 14.73 2.61
C LEU A 355 7.13 14.93 3.24
N PRO A 356 7.22 15.59 4.41
CA PRO A 356 8.49 15.77 5.07
C PRO A 356 9.07 14.42 5.53
N ARG A 357 10.40 14.31 5.53
CA ARG A 357 11.06 13.22 6.22
C ARG A 357 10.75 13.31 7.71
N PRO A 358 10.23 12.26 8.36
CA PRO A 358 9.89 12.32 9.79
C PRO A 358 11.12 12.66 10.65
N VAL A 359 10.91 13.53 11.62
CA VAL A 359 11.95 13.81 12.62
C VAL A 359 12.13 12.57 13.49
N ASN A 360 13.39 12.20 13.74
CA ASN A 360 13.67 11.09 14.64
C ASN A 360 13.22 11.46 16.07
N ARG A 361 12.35 10.66 16.67
CA ARG A 361 11.75 10.93 17.99
C ARG A 361 12.75 10.84 19.15
N TYR A 362 13.88 10.17 18.95
CA TYR A 362 14.90 9.95 19.98
C TYR A 362 16.13 10.85 19.78
N ALA A 363 16.31 11.45 18.60
CA ALA A 363 17.42 12.37 18.39
C ALA A 363 17.34 13.56 19.37
N ARG A 364 18.41 13.79 20.10
CA ARG A 364 18.52 14.98 20.95
C ARG A 364 18.65 16.21 20.08
N SER A 365 17.76 17.18 20.27
CA SER A 365 17.83 18.52 19.66
C SER A 365 19.04 19.30 20.15
#